data_d6f422d2412050597d9aa1571040b822
#
_entry.id   d6f422d2412050597d9aa1571040b822
#
_cell.length_a   1.000
_cell.length_b   1.000
_cell.length_c   1.000
_cell.angle_alpha   90.00
_cell.angle_beta   90.00
_cell.angle_gamma   90.00
#
_symmetry.space_group_name_H-M   'P 1'
#
loop_
_entity.id
_entity.type
_entity.pdbx_description
1 polymer ?
#
loop_
_entity_poly.entity_id
_entity_poly.type
_entity_poly.pdbx_seq_one_letter_code
_entity_poly.pdbx_strand_id
1 'polypeptide(L)'
;YNGAYTVGVMPVNGKTIGADFVVGSGHKSMASVAPSGVLAMTDEWLPRALRTTSMVGDLTKRKFGIKEVEMLGCTLMGGTLLSMMASFPSVKARTNEWEEEVKRSNYFIGRLLKIAGSRVLSEYPRKHTLTKVDTTESFDTIAQTHKRRGFYLSDELSARGIVGEFAGATRTWKLNTYGLSDKKVRYLADAFTEVAEKHGLAVEK
;
A
#
# COMPACT_ATOMS: atom_id res chain seq x y z
N TYR A 1 14.49 -4.99 -7.31
CA TYR A 1 13.08 -5.14 -6.95
C TYR A 1 12.55 -3.89 -6.27
N ASN A 2 11.51 -3.29 -6.86
CA ASN A 2 10.83 -2.13 -6.26
C ASN A 2 9.76 -2.63 -5.29
N GLY A 3 10.06 -2.58 -4.01
CA GLY A 3 9.21 -3.03 -2.92
C GLY A 3 8.42 -1.91 -2.22
N ALA A 4 8.17 -0.76 -2.89
CA ALA A 4 7.49 0.38 -2.27
C ALA A 4 6.09 0.06 -1.69
N TYR A 5 5.43 -0.99 -2.16
CA TYR A 5 4.13 -1.48 -1.69
C TYR A 5 4.17 -2.91 -1.13
N THR A 6 5.35 -3.50 -0.98
CA THR A 6 5.51 -4.89 -0.52
C THR A 6 6.44 -5.01 0.68
N VAL A 7 7.58 -4.30 0.70
CA VAL A 7 8.48 -4.31 1.86
C VAL A 7 7.78 -3.66 3.06
N GLY A 8 7.70 -4.39 4.16
CA GLY A 8 6.97 -3.98 5.37
C GLY A 8 5.44 -4.19 5.29
N VAL A 9 4.94 -4.79 4.21
CA VAL A 9 3.53 -5.17 4.01
C VAL A 9 3.40 -6.68 3.99
N MET A 10 4.22 -7.34 3.19
CA MET A 10 4.25 -8.79 3.02
C MET A 10 5.67 -9.33 3.22
N PRO A 11 5.83 -10.63 3.45
CA PRO A 11 7.16 -11.24 3.47
C PRO A 11 7.87 -11.04 2.13
N VAL A 12 9.04 -10.41 2.16
CA VAL A 12 9.91 -10.22 0.99
C VAL A 12 11.28 -10.76 1.31
N ASN A 13 11.77 -11.68 0.48
CA ASN A 13 13.11 -12.23 0.58
C ASN A 13 13.83 -12.02 -0.76
N GLY A 14 14.77 -11.08 -0.79
CA GLY A 14 15.53 -10.72 -1.99
C GLY A 14 16.25 -11.92 -2.61
N LYS A 15 16.83 -12.79 -1.79
CA LYS A 15 17.52 -13.99 -2.26
C LYS A 15 16.59 -14.97 -2.98
N THR A 16 15.38 -15.18 -2.42
CA THR A 16 14.38 -16.10 -3.02
C THR A 16 13.85 -15.58 -4.35
N ILE A 17 13.71 -14.26 -4.49
CA ILE A 17 13.23 -13.64 -5.75
C ILE A 17 14.37 -13.32 -6.73
N GLY A 18 15.62 -13.67 -6.40
CA GLY A 18 16.79 -13.43 -7.25
C GLY A 18 17.11 -11.95 -7.47
N ALA A 19 16.84 -11.09 -6.50
CA ALA A 19 17.04 -9.65 -6.62
C ALA A 19 18.37 -9.22 -5.98
N ASP A 20 19.22 -8.56 -6.74
CA ASP A 20 20.45 -7.94 -6.25
C ASP A 20 20.17 -6.71 -5.38
N PHE A 21 19.11 -5.99 -5.70
CA PHE A 21 18.66 -4.80 -4.98
C PHE A 21 17.18 -4.90 -4.62
N VAL A 22 16.85 -4.60 -3.36
CA VAL A 22 15.49 -4.47 -2.87
C VAL A 22 15.33 -3.10 -2.24
N VAL A 23 14.39 -2.31 -2.72
CA VAL A 23 14.06 -1.01 -2.13
C VAL A 23 12.67 -1.04 -1.50
N GLY A 24 12.53 -0.38 -0.37
CA GLY A 24 11.25 -0.22 0.35
C GLY A 24 10.99 1.24 0.70
N SER A 25 9.73 1.59 0.88
CA SER A 25 9.30 2.95 1.22
C SER A 25 8.99 3.06 2.71
N GLY A 26 9.76 3.85 3.42
CA GLY A 26 9.60 4.04 4.87
C GLY A 26 8.31 4.77 5.24
N HIS A 27 7.97 5.83 4.50
CA HIS A 27 6.77 6.64 4.76
C HIS A 27 5.45 6.01 4.28
N LYS A 28 5.49 4.85 3.62
CA LYS A 28 4.28 4.09 3.26
C LYS A 28 4.03 2.99 4.27
N SER A 29 4.81 1.94 4.21
CA SER A 29 4.57 0.70 4.97
C SER A 29 5.34 0.61 6.28
N MET A 30 6.38 1.43 6.48
CA MET A 30 7.22 1.40 7.68
C MET A 30 6.93 2.53 8.66
N ALA A 31 5.82 3.27 8.47
CA ALA A 31 5.35 4.33 9.38
C ALA A 31 6.39 5.41 9.70
N SER A 32 7.30 5.71 8.76
CA SER A 32 8.19 6.85 8.89
C SER A 32 7.41 8.15 8.81
N VAL A 33 7.73 9.11 9.67
CA VAL A 33 7.06 10.42 9.76
C VAL A 33 7.34 11.34 8.58
N ALA A 34 8.34 11.03 7.76
CA ALA A 34 8.69 11.77 6.55
C ALA A 34 9.24 10.85 5.47
N PRO A 35 9.38 11.32 4.22
CA PRO A 35 9.92 10.52 3.13
C PRO A 35 11.26 9.88 3.50
N SER A 36 11.30 8.56 3.41
CA SER A 36 12.47 7.73 3.69
C SER A 36 12.31 6.39 2.99
N GLY A 37 13.36 5.60 3.00
CA GLY A 37 13.33 4.27 2.44
C GLY A 37 14.39 3.36 3.02
N VAL A 38 14.33 2.11 2.63
CA VAL A 38 15.37 1.12 2.90
C VAL A 38 15.89 0.60 1.57
N LEU A 39 17.18 0.36 1.52
CA LEU A 39 17.87 -0.30 0.42
C LEU A 39 18.60 -1.51 1.01
N ALA A 40 18.24 -2.69 0.54
CA ALA A 40 19.01 -3.91 0.76
C ALA A 40 19.65 -4.34 -0.56
N MET A 41 20.85 -4.90 -0.48
CA MET A 41 21.57 -5.38 -1.64
C MET A 41 22.39 -6.61 -1.29
N THR A 42 22.81 -7.37 -2.30
CA THR A 42 23.74 -8.49 -2.12
C THR A 42 25.14 -7.98 -1.81
N ASP A 43 25.94 -8.81 -1.15
CA ASP A 43 27.31 -8.45 -0.75
C ASP A 43 28.21 -8.10 -1.92
N GLU A 44 27.96 -8.64 -3.11
CA GLU A 44 28.68 -8.36 -4.33
C GLU A 44 28.61 -6.88 -4.71
N TRP A 45 27.46 -6.22 -4.49
CA TRP A 45 27.23 -4.83 -4.85
C TRP A 45 27.66 -3.83 -3.78
N LEU A 46 27.87 -4.28 -2.52
CA LEU A 46 28.24 -3.40 -1.40
C LEU A 46 29.46 -2.51 -1.72
N PRO A 47 30.58 -3.02 -2.29
CA PRO A 47 31.75 -2.20 -2.55
C PRO A 47 31.55 -1.16 -3.66
N ARG A 48 30.56 -1.38 -4.54
CA ARG A 48 30.25 -0.49 -5.68
C ARG A 48 29.18 0.56 -5.34
N ALA A 49 28.24 0.20 -4.47
CA ALA A 49 27.10 1.05 -4.15
C ALA A 49 27.29 1.86 -2.87
N LEU A 50 28.16 1.41 -1.97
CA LEU A 50 28.37 2.03 -0.67
C LEU A 50 29.86 2.34 -0.47
N ARG A 51 30.14 3.51 0.09
CA ARG A 51 31.47 3.86 0.57
C ARG A 51 31.59 3.69 2.08
N THR A 52 32.80 3.45 2.56
CA THR A 52 33.10 3.47 3.98
C THR A 52 33.49 4.90 4.37
N THR A 53 32.85 5.45 5.40
CA THR A 53 33.26 6.75 5.93
C THR A 53 34.61 6.67 6.62
N SER A 54 35.47 7.67 6.39
CA SER A 54 36.72 7.87 7.14
C SER A 54 36.50 8.66 8.42
N MET A 55 35.27 9.10 8.70
CA MET A 55 34.99 9.92 9.88
C MET A 55 35.22 9.14 11.18
N VAL A 56 35.84 9.82 12.13
CA VAL A 56 36.05 9.37 13.50
C VAL A 56 35.15 10.22 14.39
N GLY A 57 34.35 9.60 15.24
CA GLY A 57 33.47 10.33 16.14
C GLY A 57 34.31 11.18 17.13
N ASP A 58 34.11 12.50 17.12
CA ASP A 58 34.90 13.45 17.91
C ASP A 58 34.87 13.14 19.41
N LEU A 59 33.71 12.78 19.94
CA LEU A 59 33.50 12.48 21.36
C LEU A 59 33.98 11.08 21.73
N THR A 60 33.70 10.08 20.90
CA THR A 60 33.93 8.68 21.25
C THR A 60 35.28 8.15 20.72
N LYS A 61 35.90 8.88 19.80
CA LYS A 61 37.10 8.45 19.04
C LYS A 61 36.94 7.09 18.34
N ARG A 62 35.70 6.61 18.19
CA ARG A 62 35.39 5.35 17.49
C ARG A 62 35.40 5.57 15.99
N LYS A 63 36.05 4.67 15.29
CA LYS A 63 35.87 4.54 13.83
C LYS A 63 34.53 3.90 13.57
N PHE A 64 33.65 4.58 12.89
CA PHE A 64 32.40 4.01 12.41
C PHE A 64 32.63 3.41 11.03
N GLY A 65 32.48 2.09 10.92
CA GLY A 65 32.43 1.40 9.63
C GLY A 65 31.12 1.67 8.90
N ILE A 66 30.65 2.93 8.89
CA ILE A 66 29.40 3.31 8.26
C ILE A 66 29.58 3.26 6.76
N LYS A 67 28.74 2.49 6.10
CA LYS A 67 28.64 2.47 4.65
C LYS A 67 27.54 3.44 4.21
N GLU A 68 27.93 4.44 3.47
CA GLU A 68 27.01 5.45 2.91
C GLU A 68 26.79 5.16 1.43
N VAL A 69 25.59 5.47 0.93
CA VAL A 69 25.32 5.41 -0.51
C VAL A 69 26.18 6.47 -1.22
N GLU A 70 26.99 6.03 -2.18
CA GLU A 70 27.97 6.87 -2.89
C GLU A 70 27.36 8.10 -3.58
N MET A 71 26.09 7.99 -4.02
CA MET A 71 25.53 8.89 -5.01
C MET A 71 24.71 10.05 -4.49
N LEU A 72 24.27 10.10 -3.26
CA LEU A 72 23.31 11.12 -2.79
C LEU A 72 23.60 11.51 -1.35
N GLY A 73 24.67 12.25 -1.19
CA GLY A 73 25.11 12.71 0.11
C GLY A 73 24.30 13.88 0.68
N CYS A 74 23.17 13.59 1.30
CA CYS A 74 22.58 14.51 2.28
C CYS A 74 22.51 13.84 3.64
N THR A 75 22.54 14.66 4.69
CA THR A 75 22.39 14.20 6.06
C THR A 75 21.06 13.49 6.25
N LEU A 76 21.09 12.29 6.80
CA LEU A 76 19.87 11.57 7.19
C LEU A 76 19.11 12.38 8.23
N MET A 77 17.81 12.51 8.03
CA MET A 77 16.93 13.15 9.02
C MET A 77 16.74 12.20 10.21
N GLY A 78 17.36 12.52 11.35
CA GLY A 78 17.35 11.66 12.53
C GLY A 78 15.96 11.29 13.02
N GLY A 79 15.02 12.23 13.07
CA GLY A 79 13.63 11.97 13.47
C GLY A 79 12.92 10.98 12.54
N THR A 80 13.15 11.08 11.24
CA THR A 80 12.61 10.16 10.23
C THR A 80 13.17 8.75 10.43
N LEU A 81 14.47 8.62 10.62
CA LEU A 81 15.13 7.34 10.87
C LEU A 81 14.65 6.71 12.18
N LEU A 82 14.62 7.47 13.26
CA LEU A 82 14.15 7.00 14.58
C LEU A 82 12.70 6.53 14.53
N SER A 83 11.81 7.24 13.85
CA SER A 83 10.42 6.84 13.71
C SER A 83 10.28 5.49 12.96
N MET A 84 11.06 5.31 11.90
CA MET A 84 11.09 4.05 11.15
C MET A 84 11.67 2.91 11.99
N MET A 85 12.74 3.15 12.75
CA MET A 85 13.32 2.16 13.66
C MET A 85 12.35 1.77 14.79
N ALA A 86 11.65 2.74 15.37
CA ALA A 86 10.65 2.49 16.41
C ALA A 86 9.47 1.66 15.90
N SER A 87 9.06 1.86 14.65
CA SER A 87 7.96 1.10 14.04
C SER A 87 8.36 -0.32 13.62
N PHE A 88 9.65 -0.59 13.42
CA PHE A 88 10.14 -1.81 12.79
C PHE A 88 9.67 -3.11 13.46
N PRO A 89 9.63 -3.27 14.81
CA PRO A 89 9.10 -4.47 15.45
C PRO A 89 7.64 -4.75 15.06
N SER A 90 6.78 -3.72 15.07
CA SER A 90 5.38 -3.84 14.68
C SER A 90 5.21 -4.14 13.19
N VAL A 91 6.04 -3.51 12.34
CA VAL A 91 6.07 -3.77 10.90
C VAL A 91 6.44 -5.22 10.62
N LYS A 92 7.48 -5.73 11.30
CA LYS A 92 7.90 -7.12 11.17
C LYS A 92 6.81 -8.10 11.64
N ALA A 93 6.16 -7.83 12.76
CA ALA A 93 5.08 -8.67 13.28
C ALA A 93 3.90 -8.76 12.29
N ARG A 94 3.44 -7.63 11.77
CA ARG A 94 2.28 -7.60 10.87
C ARG A 94 2.53 -8.26 9.50
N THR A 95 3.79 -8.36 9.02
CA THR A 95 4.07 -9.08 7.78
C THR A 95 3.73 -10.58 7.89
N ASN A 96 3.68 -11.15 9.10
CA ASN A 96 3.28 -12.53 9.34
C ASN A 96 1.77 -12.74 9.16
N GLU A 97 0.97 -11.68 9.18
CA GLU A 97 -0.50 -11.72 8.99
C GLU A 97 -0.90 -11.57 7.51
N TRP A 98 0.04 -11.63 6.60
CA TRP A 98 -0.17 -11.35 5.18
C TRP A 98 -1.28 -12.18 4.54
N GLU A 99 -1.38 -13.47 4.86
CA GLU A 99 -2.41 -14.34 4.31
C GLU A 99 -3.82 -13.89 4.69
N GLU A 100 -4.00 -13.42 5.92
CA GLU A 100 -5.28 -12.87 6.39
C GLU A 100 -5.60 -11.54 5.70
N GLU A 101 -4.60 -10.71 5.44
CA GLU A 101 -4.78 -9.48 4.64
C GLU A 101 -5.23 -9.81 3.22
N VAL A 102 -4.66 -10.83 2.59
CA VAL A 102 -5.05 -11.29 1.25
C VAL A 102 -6.48 -11.86 1.27
N LYS A 103 -6.85 -12.64 2.28
CA LYS A 103 -8.23 -13.15 2.45
C LYS A 103 -9.25 -12.00 2.53
N ARG A 104 -8.97 -10.99 3.35
CA ARG A 104 -9.80 -9.78 3.49
C ARG A 104 -9.95 -9.04 2.15
N SER A 105 -8.85 -8.90 1.42
CA SER A 105 -8.89 -8.28 0.09
C SER A 105 -9.75 -9.08 -0.88
N ASN A 106 -9.58 -10.40 -0.94
CA ASN A 106 -10.39 -11.27 -1.80
C ASN A 106 -11.87 -11.23 -1.43
N TYR A 107 -12.20 -11.18 -0.14
CA TYR A 107 -13.59 -11.02 0.29
C TYR A 107 -14.20 -9.72 -0.25
N PHE A 108 -13.52 -8.58 -0.07
CA PHE A 108 -14.02 -7.30 -0.57
C PHE A 108 -14.18 -7.32 -2.10
N ILE A 109 -13.16 -7.78 -2.80
CA ILE A 109 -13.19 -7.84 -4.28
C ILE A 109 -14.29 -8.78 -4.77
N GLY A 110 -14.48 -9.93 -4.13
CA GLY A 110 -15.58 -10.85 -4.45
C GLY A 110 -16.93 -10.19 -4.31
N ARG A 111 -17.14 -9.35 -3.28
CA ARG A 111 -18.37 -8.57 -3.11
C ARG A 111 -18.52 -7.49 -4.18
N LEU A 112 -17.44 -6.79 -4.52
CA LEU A 112 -17.46 -5.77 -5.57
C LEU A 112 -17.79 -6.37 -6.95
N LEU A 113 -17.28 -7.56 -7.25
CA LEU A 113 -17.55 -8.24 -8.52
C LEU A 113 -19.00 -8.70 -8.68
N LYS A 114 -19.76 -8.79 -7.59
CA LYS A 114 -21.21 -9.05 -7.64
C LYS A 114 -22.01 -7.84 -8.13
N ILE A 115 -21.45 -6.66 -8.14
CA ILE A 115 -22.07 -5.46 -8.72
C ILE A 115 -21.88 -5.51 -10.22
N ALA A 116 -22.99 -5.62 -10.96
CA ALA A 116 -22.96 -5.74 -12.42
C ALA A 116 -22.15 -4.61 -13.07
N GLY A 117 -21.29 -4.96 -14.03
CA GLY A 117 -20.40 -4.03 -14.71
C GLY A 117 -19.11 -3.68 -13.95
N SER A 118 -18.88 -4.26 -12.77
CA SER A 118 -17.61 -4.11 -12.04
C SER A 118 -16.62 -5.19 -12.45
N ARG A 119 -15.36 -4.82 -12.67
CA ARG A 119 -14.30 -5.72 -13.12
C ARG A 119 -13.01 -5.49 -12.34
N VAL A 120 -12.21 -6.53 -12.22
CA VAL A 120 -10.83 -6.46 -11.71
C VAL A 120 -9.85 -6.47 -12.87
N LEU A 121 -8.98 -5.46 -12.91
CA LEU A 121 -7.91 -5.34 -13.91
C LEU A 121 -6.59 -6.00 -13.46
N SER A 122 -6.61 -6.68 -12.34
CA SER A 122 -5.50 -7.44 -11.78
C SER A 122 -5.85 -8.93 -11.76
N GLU A 123 -4.85 -9.79 -11.60
CA GLU A 123 -5.09 -11.24 -11.42
C GLU A 123 -6.09 -11.51 -10.28
N TYR A 124 -7.04 -12.42 -10.49
CA TYR A 124 -8.01 -12.84 -9.48
C TYR A 124 -8.06 -14.38 -9.41
N PRO A 125 -8.12 -15.01 -8.24
CA PRO A 125 -8.10 -14.39 -6.90
C PRO A 125 -6.81 -13.62 -6.62
N ARG A 126 -6.91 -12.59 -5.79
CA ARG A 126 -5.78 -11.70 -5.48
C ARG A 126 -4.72 -12.40 -4.64
N LYS A 127 -3.46 -12.09 -4.95
CA LYS A 127 -2.29 -12.45 -4.14
C LYS A 127 -1.69 -11.22 -3.41
N HIS A 128 -2.32 -10.05 -3.58
CA HIS A 128 -1.91 -8.79 -2.98
C HIS A 128 -3.13 -7.94 -2.64
N THR A 129 -3.03 -7.12 -1.59
CA THR A 129 -4.14 -6.28 -1.11
C THR A 129 -4.41 -5.07 -1.99
N LEU A 130 -3.42 -4.60 -2.76
CA LEU A 130 -3.60 -3.51 -3.72
C LEU A 130 -4.21 -4.06 -5.01
N THR A 131 -5.41 -3.62 -5.34
CA THR A 131 -6.16 -4.09 -6.52
C THR A 131 -6.53 -2.91 -7.41
N LYS A 132 -6.34 -3.06 -8.71
CA LYS A 132 -6.87 -2.15 -9.71
C LYS A 132 -8.23 -2.66 -10.18
N VAL A 133 -9.24 -1.82 -10.07
CA VAL A 133 -10.62 -2.14 -10.47
C VAL A 133 -11.08 -1.22 -11.58
N ASP A 134 -12.00 -1.71 -12.39
CA ASP A 134 -12.71 -0.97 -13.43
C ASP A 134 -14.21 -1.03 -13.10
N THR A 135 -14.80 0.15 -12.96
CA THR A 135 -16.22 0.35 -12.64
C THR A 135 -16.88 1.26 -13.67
N THR A 136 -16.34 1.29 -14.89
CA THR A 136 -16.85 2.10 -16.01
C THR A 136 -18.28 1.71 -16.37
N GLU A 137 -18.60 0.43 -16.34
CA GLU A 137 -19.94 -0.11 -16.65
C GLU A 137 -20.84 -0.26 -15.41
N SER A 138 -20.38 0.20 -14.23
CA SER A 138 -21.15 0.22 -13.00
C SER A 138 -21.24 1.64 -12.42
N PHE A 139 -20.44 1.99 -11.44
CA PHE A 139 -20.51 3.30 -10.77
C PHE A 139 -20.32 4.50 -11.71
N ASP A 140 -19.56 4.39 -12.80
CA ASP A 140 -19.37 5.50 -13.73
C ASP A 140 -20.64 5.79 -14.57
N THR A 141 -21.49 4.79 -14.82
CA THR A 141 -22.76 5.00 -15.52
C THR A 141 -23.69 5.94 -14.72
N ILE A 142 -23.69 5.81 -13.40
CA ILE A 142 -24.42 6.71 -12.50
C ILE A 142 -23.81 8.12 -12.57
N ALA A 143 -22.49 8.23 -12.57
CA ALA A 143 -21.78 9.50 -12.61
C ALA A 143 -22.11 10.33 -13.86
N GLN A 144 -22.45 9.68 -14.97
CA GLN A 144 -22.79 10.37 -16.23
C GLN A 144 -24.08 11.16 -16.13
N THR A 145 -25.04 10.72 -15.34
CA THR A 145 -26.39 11.32 -15.21
C THR A 145 -26.62 12.00 -13.87
N HIS A 146 -25.83 11.69 -12.86
CA HIS A 146 -26.00 12.24 -11.51
C HIS A 146 -25.55 13.70 -11.44
N LYS A 147 -26.34 14.57 -10.75
CA LYS A 147 -26.01 16.00 -10.60
C LYS A 147 -24.64 16.29 -10.01
N ARG A 148 -24.12 15.42 -9.15
CA ARG A 148 -22.79 15.50 -8.54
C ARG A 148 -21.70 14.83 -9.38
N ARG A 149 -22.07 14.26 -10.52
CA ARG A 149 -21.16 13.46 -11.36
C ARG A 149 -20.41 12.43 -10.53
N GLY A 150 -19.13 12.18 -10.77
CA GLY A 150 -18.34 11.20 -10.02
C GLY A 150 -18.21 11.47 -8.52
N PHE A 151 -18.46 12.71 -8.07
CA PHE A 151 -18.42 13.04 -6.63
C PHE A 151 -19.56 12.40 -5.83
N TYR A 152 -20.63 11.90 -6.48
CA TYR A 152 -21.72 11.24 -5.78
C TYR A 152 -21.23 10.04 -4.96
N LEU A 153 -20.29 9.25 -5.50
CA LEU A 153 -19.77 8.05 -4.83
C LEU A 153 -19.02 8.42 -3.54
N SER A 154 -18.16 9.43 -3.59
CA SER A 154 -17.47 9.92 -2.40
C SER A 154 -18.43 10.56 -1.39
N ASP A 155 -19.46 11.29 -1.84
CA ASP A 155 -20.50 11.83 -0.95
C ASP A 155 -21.25 10.70 -0.22
N GLU A 156 -21.67 9.64 -0.96
CA GLU A 156 -22.36 8.48 -0.40
C GLU A 156 -21.50 7.69 0.61
N LEU A 157 -20.23 7.48 0.28
CA LEU A 157 -19.28 6.79 1.15
C LEU A 157 -18.96 7.63 2.39
N SER A 158 -18.74 8.93 2.22
CA SER A 158 -18.48 9.86 3.33
C SER A 158 -19.66 9.96 4.29
N ALA A 159 -20.89 9.94 3.79
CA ALA A 159 -22.10 9.89 4.62
C ALA A 159 -22.19 8.63 5.49
N ARG A 160 -21.47 7.57 5.11
CA ARG A 160 -21.31 6.31 5.88
C ARG A 160 -20.04 6.28 6.73
N GLY A 161 -19.30 7.40 6.84
CA GLY A 161 -18.04 7.50 7.57
C GLY A 161 -16.85 6.82 6.88
N ILE A 162 -16.98 6.53 5.58
CA ILE A 162 -15.91 5.96 4.76
C ILE A 162 -15.20 7.08 4.02
N VAL A 163 -13.90 7.21 4.28
CA VAL A 163 -13.03 8.24 3.68
C VAL A 163 -11.77 7.58 3.11
N GLY A 164 -11.08 8.26 2.21
CA GLY A 164 -9.83 7.78 1.63
C GLY A 164 -9.94 7.31 0.18
N GLU A 165 -11.13 7.38 -0.41
CA GLU A 165 -11.34 7.22 -1.84
C GLU A 165 -10.90 8.48 -2.60
N PHE A 166 -10.65 8.32 -3.89
CA PHE A 166 -10.32 9.45 -4.77
C PHE A 166 -11.61 10.13 -5.20
N ALA A 167 -11.91 11.29 -4.60
CA ALA A 167 -13.13 12.04 -4.88
C ALA A 167 -13.30 12.32 -6.38
N GLY A 168 -14.45 11.94 -6.93
CA GLY A 168 -14.78 12.07 -8.35
C GLY A 168 -14.30 10.90 -9.23
N ALA A 169 -13.53 9.95 -8.71
CA ALA A 169 -13.07 8.79 -9.47
C ALA A 169 -14.13 7.68 -9.44
N THR A 170 -14.71 7.36 -10.61
CA THR A 170 -15.74 6.33 -10.76
C THR A 170 -15.45 5.31 -11.86
N ARG A 171 -14.38 5.50 -12.64
CA ARG A 171 -14.02 4.60 -13.76
C ARG A 171 -13.03 3.54 -13.35
N THR A 172 -11.81 3.95 -13.16
CA THR A 172 -10.71 3.05 -12.81
C THR A 172 -9.97 3.61 -11.62
N TRP A 173 -9.84 2.81 -10.59
CA TRP A 173 -9.20 3.23 -9.34
C TRP A 173 -8.46 2.07 -8.69
N LYS A 174 -7.59 2.42 -7.74
CA LYS A 174 -6.86 1.46 -6.93
C LYS A 174 -7.51 1.37 -5.56
N LEU A 175 -7.72 0.15 -5.11
CA LEU A 175 -8.26 -0.16 -3.80
C LEU A 175 -7.22 -0.90 -2.99
N ASN A 176 -7.13 -0.58 -1.71
CA ASN A 176 -6.26 -1.28 -0.77
C ASN A 176 -6.98 -1.44 0.57
N THR A 177 -7.22 -2.67 0.98
CA THR A 177 -7.86 -3.02 2.25
C THR A 177 -6.87 -3.31 3.37
N TYR A 178 -5.56 -3.16 3.11
CA TYR A 178 -4.51 -3.47 4.07
C TYR A 178 -4.67 -2.73 5.39
N GLY A 179 -4.56 -3.48 6.49
CA GLY A 179 -4.70 -2.96 7.85
C GLY A 179 -6.14 -2.74 8.33
N LEU A 180 -7.14 -3.05 7.50
CA LEU A 180 -8.54 -3.04 7.94
C LEU A 180 -8.90 -4.36 8.64
N SER A 181 -9.62 -4.28 9.76
CA SER A 181 -10.18 -5.47 10.40
C SER A 181 -11.29 -6.10 9.55
N ASP A 182 -11.59 -7.38 9.77
CA ASP A 182 -12.68 -8.09 9.08
C ASP A 182 -14.02 -7.34 9.16
N LYS A 183 -14.35 -6.79 10.34
CA LYS A 183 -15.54 -5.99 10.52
C LYS A 183 -15.57 -4.76 9.62
N LYS A 184 -14.43 -4.05 9.49
CA LYS A 184 -14.33 -2.87 8.63
C LYS A 184 -14.40 -3.24 7.16
N VAL A 185 -13.78 -4.35 6.76
CA VAL A 185 -13.82 -4.81 5.36
C VAL A 185 -15.23 -5.24 4.96
N ARG A 186 -15.95 -5.94 5.84
CA ARG A 186 -17.36 -6.28 5.62
C ARG A 186 -18.23 -5.04 5.50
N TYR A 187 -18.09 -4.10 6.44
CA TYR A 187 -18.81 -2.83 6.40
C TYR A 187 -18.57 -2.05 5.11
N LEU A 188 -17.30 -2.00 4.67
CA LEU A 188 -16.94 -1.37 3.41
C LEU A 188 -17.61 -2.05 2.21
N ALA A 189 -17.59 -3.39 2.16
CA ALA A 189 -18.23 -4.15 1.09
C ALA A 189 -19.75 -3.95 1.06
N ASP A 190 -20.39 -3.94 2.21
CA ASP A 190 -21.83 -3.70 2.35
C ASP A 190 -22.18 -2.28 1.90
N ALA A 191 -21.38 -1.27 2.27
CA ALA A 191 -21.60 0.11 1.84
C ALA A 191 -21.53 0.27 0.31
N PHE A 192 -20.59 -0.37 -0.37
CA PHE A 192 -20.54 -0.36 -1.83
C PHE A 192 -21.75 -1.06 -2.46
N THR A 193 -22.18 -2.17 -1.89
CA THR A 193 -23.39 -2.88 -2.32
C THR A 193 -24.65 -1.99 -2.16
N GLU A 194 -24.84 -1.39 -0.99
CA GLU A 194 -25.95 -0.50 -0.71
C GLU A 194 -25.99 0.72 -1.65
N VAL A 195 -24.83 1.33 -1.91
CA VAL A 195 -24.74 2.45 -2.85
C VAL A 195 -25.11 2.00 -4.26
N ALA A 196 -24.64 0.83 -4.70
CA ALA A 196 -24.99 0.26 -5.99
C ALA A 196 -26.49 0.05 -6.12
N GLU A 197 -27.12 -0.62 -5.16
CA GLU A 197 -28.57 -0.89 -5.12
C GLU A 197 -29.39 0.41 -5.06
N LYS A 198 -28.99 1.37 -4.21
CA LYS A 198 -29.65 2.68 -4.10
C LYS A 198 -29.73 3.42 -5.43
N HIS A 199 -28.70 3.26 -6.27
CA HIS A 199 -28.61 3.90 -7.60
C HIS A 199 -29.04 2.98 -8.75
N GLY A 200 -29.65 1.84 -8.46
CA GLY A 200 -30.29 0.96 -9.46
C GLY A 200 -29.32 0.03 -10.19
N LEU A 201 -28.10 -0.16 -9.70
CA LEU A 201 -27.21 -1.21 -10.25
C LEU A 201 -27.69 -2.59 -9.76
N ALA A 202 -27.67 -3.56 -10.67
CA ALA A 202 -27.94 -4.94 -10.31
C ALA A 202 -26.80 -5.52 -9.47
N VAL A 203 -27.16 -6.24 -8.40
CA VAL A 203 -26.23 -6.95 -7.53
C VAL A 203 -26.60 -8.44 -7.46
N GLU A 204 -25.65 -9.30 -7.78
CA GLU A 204 -25.82 -10.75 -7.64
C GLU A 204 -25.90 -11.14 -6.15
N LYS A 205 -26.81 -12.03 -5.82
CA LYS A 205 -27.02 -12.52 -4.44
C LYS A 205 -25.92 -13.47 -3.96
#